data_fdacb096ed8347b0fce2d37049d4a3cb
#
_entry.id   fdacb096ed8347b0fce2d37049d4a3cb
#
_cell.length_a   1.000
_cell.length_b   1.000
_cell.length_c   1.000
_cell.angle_alpha   90.00
_cell.angle_beta   90.00
_cell.angle_gamma   90.00
#
_symmetry.space_group_name_H-M   'P 1'
#
loop_
_entity.id
_entity.type
_entity.pdbx_description
1 polymer ?
#
loop_
_entity_poly.entity_id
_entity_poly.type
_entity_poly.pdbx_seq_one_letter_code
_entity_poly.pdbx_strand_id
1 'polypeptide(L)'
;FISILFFSLTGATTPFVSKSLKAQTEVEPAENFQLQTYLTEEQALALVFPECDEIIADEFIMSPEEKNTLEKLLSRRLYEDRFKVYLGKKKGVIQGYAIITEEIGKFHPFTFIVGVTTQGKIKDIAVLVYRESRGGEIARKRFLYQFVGKSLKNPIRINKDIINVTGATMSVQY
;
A
#
# COMPACT_ATOMS: atom_id res chain seq x y z
N PHE A 1 1.12 39.74 -6.85
CA PHE A 1 1.04 41.16 -7.24
C PHE A 1 1.74 42.02 -6.20
N ILE A 2 2.68 42.78 -6.67
CA ILE A 2 3.60 43.72 -6.03
C ILE A 2 2.79 44.85 -5.36
N SER A 3 3.19 45.26 -4.16
CA SER A 3 3.16 46.69 -3.80
C SER A 3 4.20 46.98 -2.72
N ILE A 4 5.18 47.69 -3.13
CA ILE A 4 6.19 48.44 -2.38
C ILE A 4 5.51 49.69 -1.84
N LEU A 5 5.69 50.06 -0.57
CA LEU A 5 5.67 51.46 -0.17
C LEU A 5 6.65 51.69 0.97
N PHE A 6 7.52 52.65 0.70
CA PHE A 6 8.46 53.34 1.57
C PHE A 6 7.78 53.98 2.78
N PHE A 7 8.41 53.96 3.96
CA PHE A 7 8.44 55.10 4.83
C PHE A 7 9.68 55.17 5.71
N SER A 8 10.11 56.37 5.91
CA SER A 8 11.36 56.95 6.29
C SER A 8 11.84 56.78 7.75
N LEU A 9 13.15 56.90 7.81
CA LEU A 9 14.07 57.16 8.93
C LEU A 9 13.51 57.96 10.11
N THR A 10 13.67 57.41 11.32
CA THR A 10 14.14 58.19 12.49
C THR A 10 14.86 57.22 13.44
N GLY A 11 16.06 57.58 13.90
CA GLY A 11 16.94 56.75 14.67
C GLY A 11 16.56 56.55 16.10
N ALA A 12 16.77 55.36 16.58
CA ALA A 12 17.01 55.01 17.97
C ALA A 12 17.91 53.80 18.03
N THR A 13 19.12 53.96 18.47
CA THR A 13 20.07 52.86 18.72
C THR A 13 19.65 52.11 19.97
N THR A 14 19.10 50.91 19.78
CA THR A 14 18.97 49.93 20.83
C THR A 14 20.01 48.80 20.64
N PRO A 15 20.68 48.33 21.67
CA PRO A 15 21.69 47.29 21.51
C PRO A 15 21.05 45.97 21.06
N PHE A 16 21.53 45.44 19.96
CA PHE A 16 21.18 44.15 19.44
C PHE A 16 21.70 43.06 20.38
N VAL A 17 20.83 42.57 21.24
CA VAL A 17 21.08 41.34 21.98
C VAL A 17 20.89 40.18 21.02
N SER A 18 22.01 39.64 20.56
CA SER A 18 22.02 38.41 19.76
C SER A 18 21.53 37.26 20.63
N LYS A 19 20.24 36.98 20.59
CA LYS A 19 19.68 35.77 21.13
C LYS A 19 20.08 34.64 20.16
N SER A 20 21.12 33.91 20.55
CA SER A 20 21.51 32.68 19.88
C SER A 20 20.29 31.76 19.80
N LEU A 21 19.64 31.70 18.65
CA LEU A 21 18.69 30.64 18.32
C LEU A 21 19.53 29.34 18.19
N LYS A 22 19.61 28.59 19.29
CA LYS A 22 19.91 27.17 19.16
C LYS A 22 18.72 26.56 18.41
N ALA A 23 18.88 26.37 17.12
CA ALA A 23 18.05 25.45 16.37
C ALA A 23 18.27 24.08 17.00
N GLN A 24 17.39 23.69 17.91
CA GLN A 24 17.22 22.31 18.28
C GLN A 24 16.61 21.64 17.05
N THR A 25 17.48 21.10 16.22
CA THR A 25 17.07 20.08 15.25
C THR A 25 16.67 18.90 16.15
N GLU A 26 15.40 18.81 16.50
CA GLU A 26 14.83 17.57 16.96
C GLU A 26 14.95 16.60 15.80
N VAL A 27 16.03 15.84 15.79
CA VAL A 27 16.14 14.63 14.96
C VAL A 27 15.08 13.71 15.53
N GLU A 28 13.96 13.59 14.85
CA GLU A 28 12.99 12.53 15.18
C GLU A 28 13.78 11.22 15.24
N PRO A 29 13.64 10.45 16.34
CA PRO A 29 14.36 9.20 16.47
C PRO A 29 14.01 8.36 15.24
N ALA A 30 15.05 7.86 14.56
CA ALA A 30 14.88 6.96 13.43
C ALA A 30 13.86 5.88 13.82
N GLU A 31 12.71 5.84 13.13
CA GLU A 31 11.67 4.86 13.46
C GLU A 31 12.32 3.48 13.41
N ASN A 32 12.19 2.75 14.50
CA ASN A 32 12.74 1.41 14.61
C ASN A 32 12.11 0.54 13.53
N PHE A 33 12.88 0.25 12.49
CA PHE A 33 12.53 -0.71 11.47
C PHE A 33 12.29 -2.07 12.15
N GLN A 34 11.06 -2.55 12.09
CA GLN A 34 10.68 -3.88 12.57
C GLN A 34 10.22 -4.72 11.39
N LEU A 35 11.07 -5.65 10.98
CA LEU A 35 10.70 -6.64 9.99
C LEU A 35 9.84 -7.73 10.64
N GLN A 36 8.58 -7.80 10.25
CA GLN A 36 7.66 -8.87 10.65
C GLN A 36 7.30 -9.70 9.42
N THR A 37 7.78 -10.93 9.36
CA THR A 37 7.40 -11.91 8.34
C THR A 37 6.29 -12.77 8.89
N TYR A 38 5.12 -12.71 8.28
CA TYR A 38 3.94 -13.48 8.67
C TYR A 38 3.82 -14.78 7.87
N LEU A 39 4.12 -14.72 6.56
CA LEU A 39 3.98 -15.85 5.64
C LEU A 39 5.15 -15.86 4.65
N THR A 40 5.57 -17.07 4.24
CA THR A 40 6.38 -17.23 3.02
C THR A 40 5.50 -17.14 1.78
N GLU A 41 6.11 -17.03 0.59
CA GLU A 41 5.38 -17.03 -0.68
C GLU A 41 4.56 -18.34 -0.84
N GLU A 42 5.15 -19.49 -0.52
CA GLU A 42 4.48 -20.79 -0.62
C GLU A 42 3.29 -20.91 0.34
N GLN A 43 3.45 -20.41 1.58
CA GLN A 43 2.36 -20.40 2.57
C GLN A 43 1.22 -19.49 2.11
N ALA A 44 1.53 -18.34 1.55
CA ALA A 44 0.55 -17.39 1.04
C ALA A 44 -0.22 -17.96 -0.16
N LEU A 45 0.48 -18.64 -1.10
CA LEU A 45 -0.14 -19.31 -2.23
C LEU A 45 -1.03 -20.47 -1.80
N ALA A 46 -0.59 -21.28 -0.83
CA ALA A 46 -1.40 -22.37 -0.28
C ALA A 46 -2.65 -21.85 0.44
N LEU A 47 -2.57 -20.66 1.08
CA LEU A 47 -3.71 -20.02 1.73
C LEU A 47 -4.74 -19.55 0.70
N VAL A 48 -4.30 -18.97 -0.41
CA VAL A 48 -5.19 -18.47 -1.47
C VAL A 48 -5.78 -19.60 -2.31
N PHE A 49 -5.02 -20.69 -2.52
CA PHE A 49 -5.40 -21.81 -3.38
C PHE A 49 -5.48 -23.16 -2.64
N PRO A 50 -6.21 -23.26 -1.52
CA PRO A 50 -6.22 -24.48 -0.71
C PRO A 50 -6.84 -25.69 -1.42
N GLU A 51 -7.67 -25.45 -2.44
CA GLU A 51 -8.32 -26.50 -3.22
C GLU A 51 -7.59 -26.88 -4.51
N CYS A 52 -6.50 -26.16 -4.88
CA CYS A 52 -5.78 -26.36 -6.12
C CYS A 52 -4.73 -27.46 -5.96
N ASP A 53 -4.56 -28.27 -7.00
CA ASP A 53 -3.55 -29.30 -7.09
C ASP A 53 -2.30 -28.85 -7.84
N GLU A 54 -2.39 -27.73 -8.53
CA GLU A 54 -1.29 -27.11 -9.27
C GLU A 54 -1.35 -25.58 -9.13
N ILE A 55 -0.20 -24.94 -8.93
CA ILE A 55 -0.04 -23.47 -8.95
C ILE A 55 1.08 -23.16 -9.95
N ILE A 56 0.75 -22.41 -10.98
CA ILE A 56 1.69 -22.00 -12.04
C ILE A 56 1.98 -20.51 -11.87
N ALA A 57 3.27 -20.17 -11.89
CA ALA A 57 3.70 -18.79 -12.03
C ALA A 57 3.82 -18.44 -13.52
N ASP A 58 3.21 -17.31 -13.90
CA ASP A 58 3.24 -16.80 -15.27
C ASP A 58 3.51 -15.30 -15.24
N GLU A 59 3.92 -14.74 -16.36
CA GLU A 59 4.18 -13.31 -16.52
C GLU A 59 3.05 -12.68 -17.34
N PHE A 60 2.31 -11.77 -16.73
CA PHE A 60 1.34 -10.94 -17.44
C PHE A 60 2.00 -9.65 -17.90
N ILE A 61 1.98 -9.40 -19.21
CA ILE A 61 2.51 -8.19 -19.82
C ILE A 61 1.33 -7.36 -20.30
N MET A 62 1.17 -6.17 -19.76
CA MET A 62 0.10 -5.25 -20.18
C MET A 62 0.42 -4.61 -21.53
N SER A 63 -0.57 -4.55 -22.39
CA SER A 63 -0.52 -3.66 -23.55
C SER A 63 -0.55 -2.19 -23.13
N PRO A 64 -0.09 -1.26 -23.98
CA PRO A 64 -0.18 0.17 -23.71
C PRO A 64 -1.61 0.67 -23.41
N GLU A 65 -2.61 0.06 -24.04
CA GLU A 65 -4.03 0.40 -23.85
C GLU A 65 -4.53 -0.07 -22.47
N GLU A 66 -4.18 -1.28 -22.05
CA GLU A 66 -4.51 -1.81 -20.72
C GLU A 66 -3.83 -0.98 -19.64
N LYS A 67 -2.56 -0.66 -19.82
CA LYS A 67 -1.81 0.20 -18.91
C LYS A 67 -2.48 1.57 -18.74
N ASN A 68 -2.83 2.24 -19.83
CA ASN A 68 -3.51 3.54 -19.80
C ASN A 68 -4.89 3.45 -19.11
N THR A 69 -5.62 2.37 -19.35
CA THR A 69 -6.92 2.13 -18.71
C THR A 69 -6.76 1.95 -17.20
N LEU A 70 -5.77 1.16 -16.78
CA LEU A 70 -5.49 0.91 -15.38
C LEU A 70 -4.98 2.16 -14.67
N GLU A 71 -4.09 2.96 -15.29
CA GLU A 71 -3.62 4.23 -14.76
C GLU A 71 -4.76 5.23 -14.51
N LYS A 72 -5.72 5.31 -15.43
CA LYS A 72 -6.93 6.13 -15.26
C LYS A 72 -7.80 5.64 -14.11
N LEU A 73 -7.98 4.33 -13.99
CA LEU A 73 -8.76 3.73 -12.91
C LEU A 73 -8.12 3.98 -11.53
N LEU A 74 -6.80 3.82 -11.44
CA LEU A 74 -6.05 4.00 -10.20
C LEU A 74 -5.72 5.48 -9.90
N SER A 75 -5.91 6.38 -10.86
CA SER A 75 -5.51 7.79 -10.79
C SER A 75 -4.02 7.96 -10.45
N ARG A 76 -3.20 7.01 -10.86
CA ARG A 76 -1.74 7.04 -10.68
C ARG A 76 -1.02 6.44 -11.89
N ARG A 77 0.23 6.85 -12.12
CA ARG A 77 1.08 6.24 -13.13
C ARG A 77 1.61 4.89 -12.67
N LEU A 78 1.68 3.95 -13.60
CA LEU A 78 2.34 2.67 -13.42
C LEU A 78 3.68 2.69 -14.13
N TYR A 79 4.74 2.41 -13.42
CA TYR A 79 6.09 2.35 -13.99
C TYR A 79 6.37 1.00 -14.61
N GLU A 80 5.73 -0.05 -14.11
CA GLU A 80 5.86 -1.42 -14.60
C GLU A 80 4.72 -1.74 -15.55
N ASP A 81 5.02 -2.57 -16.54
CA ASP A 81 4.07 -3.15 -17.49
C ASP A 81 3.99 -4.67 -17.37
N ARG A 82 4.77 -5.26 -16.44
CA ARG A 82 4.88 -6.69 -16.21
C ARG A 82 4.55 -7.05 -14.80
N PHE A 83 3.77 -8.10 -14.62
CA PHE A 83 3.38 -8.62 -13.33
C PHE A 83 3.50 -10.12 -13.28
N LYS A 84 4.14 -10.64 -12.23
CA LYS A 84 4.14 -12.05 -11.93
C LYS A 84 2.75 -12.43 -11.41
N VAL A 85 2.07 -13.30 -12.12
CA VAL A 85 0.72 -13.77 -11.80
C VAL A 85 0.79 -15.26 -11.48
N TYR A 86 0.08 -15.69 -10.46
CA TYR A 86 -0.06 -17.10 -10.10
C TYR A 86 -1.44 -17.58 -10.51
N LEU A 87 -1.49 -18.72 -11.19
CA LEU A 87 -2.72 -19.38 -11.61
C LEU A 87 -2.91 -20.65 -10.77
N GLY A 88 -3.96 -20.67 -9.96
CA GLY A 88 -4.35 -21.85 -9.22
C GLY A 88 -5.24 -22.74 -10.08
N LYS A 89 -4.84 -24.01 -10.29
CA LYS A 89 -5.60 -25.00 -11.07
C LYS A 89 -6.04 -26.16 -10.20
N LYS A 90 -7.19 -26.70 -10.55
CA LYS A 90 -7.71 -27.96 -10.02
C LYS A 90 -8.10 -28.87 -11.18
N LYS A 91 -7.47 -30.04 -11.29
CA LYS A 91 -7.67 -30.98 -12.41
C LYS A 91 -7.54 -30.29 -13.77
N GLY A 92 -6.51 -29.43 -13.93
CA GLY A 92 -6.23 -28.68 -15.14
C GLY A 92 -7.14 -27.45 -15.38
N VAL A 93 -8.17 -27.20 -14.57
CA VAL A 93 -9.10 -26.08 -14.71
C VAL A 93 -8.68 -24.96 -13.78
N ILE A 94 -8.53 -23.72 -14.31
CA ILE A 94 -8.20 -22.52 -13.55
C ILE A 94 -9.32 -22.20 -12.57
N GLN A 95 -8.98 -22.10 -11.30
CA GLN A 95 -9.90 -21.73 -10.20
C GLN A 95 -9.79 -20.24 -9.83
N GLY A 96 -8.67 -19.61 -10.14
CA GLY A 96 -8.43 -18.19 -9.83
C GLY A 96 -7.01 -17.79 -10.12
N TYR A 97 -6.74 -16.52 -9.83
CA TYR A 97 -5.46 -15.86 -10.05
C TYR A 97 -4.99 -15.21 -8.75
N ALA A 98 -3.69 -15.04 -8.58
CA ALA A 98 -3.14 -14.26 -7.49
C ALA A 98 -1.95 -13.43 -7.95
N ILE A 99 -1.72 -12.31 -7.26
CA ILE A 99 -0.50 -11.52 -7.38
C ILE A 99 0.09 -11.32 -5.99
N ILE A 100 1.41 -11.33 -5.90
CA ILE A 100 2.17 -10.84 -4.75
C ILE A 100 2.77 -9.52 -5.16
N THR A 101 2.49 -8.48 -4.38
CA THR A 101 2.90 -7.12 -4.69
C THR A 101 3.27 -6.37 -3.42
N GLU A 102 3.82 -5.18 -3.58
CA GLU A 102 4.17 -4.29 -2.48
C GLU A 102 3.44 -2.95 -2.63
N GLU A 103 3.04 -2.40 -1.49
CA GLU A 103 2.54 -1.02 -1.40
C GLU A 103 3.25 -0.31 -0.24
N ILE A 104 3.41 1.00 -0.38
CA ILE A 104 4.07 1.81 0.63
C ILE A 104 3.05 2.14 1.72
N GLY A 105 3.38 1.74 2.96
CA GLY A 105 2.64 2.20 4.14
C GLY A 105 2.96 3.66 4.48
N LYS A 106 3.25 3.94 5.73
CA LYS A 106 3.65 5.30 6.12
C LYS A 106 5.10 5.63 5.70
N PHE A 107 6.03 4.69 5.91
CA PHE A 107 7.46 4.89 5.67
C PHE A 107 8.10 3.75 4.88
N HIS A 108 7.58 2.53 5.04
CA HIS A 108 8.17 1.33 4.45
C HIS A 108 7.15 0.55 3.63
N PRO A 109 7.61 -0.17 2.57
CA PRO A 109 6.73 -1.03 1.82
C PRO A 109 6.31 -2.25 2.66
N PHE A 110 5.09 -2.73 2.45
CA PHE A 110 4.64 -4.01 2.94
C PHE A 110 4.26 -4.91 1.77
N THR A 111 4.57 -6.20 1.90
CA THR A 111 4.34 -7.22 0.88
C THR A 111 3.06 -7.97 1.20
N PHE A 112 2.18 -8.14 0.23
CA PHE A 112 0.93 -8.86 0.39
C PHE A 112 0.55 -9.64 -0.86
N ILE A 113 -0.31 -10.64 -0.69
CA ILE A 113 -0.94 -11.41 -1.76
C ILE A 113 -2.41 -11.05 -1.87
N VAL A 114 -2.89 -10.92 -3.10
CA VAL A 114 -4.33 -10.86 -3.39
C VAL A 114 -4.67 -11.99 -4.34
N GLY A 115 -5.57 -12.86 -3.92
CA GLY A 115 -6.17 -13.87 -4.77
C GLY A 115 -7.54 -13.44 -5.26
N VAL A 116 -7.84 -13.69 -6.52
CA VAL A 116 -9.14 -13.40 -7.13
C VAL A 116 -9.70 -14.65 -7.81
N THR A 117 -11.02 -14.77 -7.79
CA THR A 117 -11.73 -15.81 -8.54
C THR A 117 -11.67 -15.51 -10.04
N THR A 118 -12.03 -16.49 -10.87
CA THR A 118 -12.21 -16.30 -12.32
C THR A 118 -13.25 -15.24 -12.69
N GLN A 119 -14.14 -14.85 -11.76
CA GLN A 119 -15.13 -13.80 -11.92
C GLN A 119 -14.66 -12.42 -11.43
N GLY A 120 -13.37 -12.28 -11.06
CA GLY A 120 -12.78 -11.02 -10.59
C GLY A 120 -13.23 -10.58 -9.20
N LYS A 121 -13.64 -11.51 -8.34
CA LYS A 121 -13.91 -11.23 -6.92
C LYS A 121 -12.70 -11.61 -6.08
N ILE A 122 -12.37 -10.80 -5.09
CA ILE A 122 -11.34 -11.12 -4.12
C ILE A 122 -11.74 -12.41 -3.40
N LYS A 123 -10.90 -13.43 -3.54
CA LYS A 123 -11.07 -14.73 -2.92
C LYS A 123 -10.45 -14.77 -1.52
N ASP A 124 -9.23 -14.30 -1.43
CA ASP A 124 -8.51 -14.14 -0.17
C ASP A 124 -7.41 -13.06 -0.32
N ILE A 125 -6.93 -12.57 0.81
CA ILE A 125 -5.87 -11.58 0.89
C ILE A 125 -5.06 -11.84 2.17
N ALA A 126 -3.73 -11.73 2.09
CA ALA A 126 -2.86 -11.89 3.24
C ALA A 126 -1.64 -10.98 3.15
N VAL A 127 -1.16 -10.49 4.29
CA VAL A 127 0.11 -9.78 4.40
C VAL A 127 1.22 -10.80 4.62
N LEU A 128 2.26 -10.72 3.80
CA LEU A 128 3.43 -11.60 3.89
C LEU A 128 4.49 -10.96 4.79
N VAL A 129 4.85 -9.72 4.48
CA VAL A 129 5.91 -9.00 5.19
C VAL A 129 5.44 -7.60 5.52
N TYR A 130 5.63 -7.19 6.78
CA TYR A 130 5.34 -5.86 7.26
C TYR A 130 6.59 -5.24 7.85
N ARG A 131 6.89 -3.99 7.50
CA ARG A 131 8.20 -3.37 7.81
C ARG A 131 8.08 -2.10 8.64
N GLU A 132 6.94 -1.89 9.30
CA GLU A 132 6.74 -0.74 10.18
C GLU A 132 6.52 -1.18 11.62
N SER A 133 6.87 -0.30 12.56
CA SER A 133 6.72 -0.56 13.99
C SER A 133 5.27 -0.53 14.49
N ARG A 134 4.36 0.09 13.71
CA ARG A 134 2.95 0.25 14.06
C ARG A 134 2.06 -0.13 12.89
N GLY A 135 0.81 -0.49 13.18
CA GLY A 135 -0.19 -0.78 12.14
C GLY A 135 -0.18 -2.23 11.66
N GLY A 136 0.56 -3.14 12.29
CA GLY A 136 0.57 -4.57 11.98
C GLY A 136 -0.81 -5.24 12.08
N GLU A 137 -1.80 -4.56 12.64
CA GLU A 137 -3.19 -5.00 12.68
C GLU A 137 -3.81 -5.22 11.29
N ILE A 138 -3.24 -4.60 10.24
CA ILE A 138 -3.68 -4.86 8.85
C ILE A 138 -3.48 -6.32 8.44
N ALA A 139 -2.53 -7.03 9.06
CA ALA A 139 -2.30 -8.46 8.80
C ALA A 139 -3.33 -9.38 9.48
N ARG A 140 -4.18 -8.83 10.36
CA ARG A 140 -5.18 -9.65 11.07
C ARG A 140 -6.30 -10.08 10.12
N LYS A 141 -6.66 -11.35 10.17
CA LYS A 141 -7.76 -11.92 9.36
C LYS A 141 -9.06 -11.11 9.47
N ARG A 142 -9.41 -10.60 10.66
CA ARG A 142 -10.60 -9.79 10.87
C ARG A 142 -10.62 -8.52 9.98
N PHE A 143 -9.46 -7.89 9.76
CA PHE A 143 -9.36 -6.73 8.89
C PHE A 143 -9.41 -7.16 7.42
N LEU A 144 -8.60 -8.14 7.04
CA LEU A 144 -8.46 -8.61 5.66
C LEU A 144 -9.77 -9.24 5.13
N TYR A 145 -10.56 -9.86 6.00
CA TYR A 145 -11.83 -10.48 5.62
C TYR A 145 -12.86 -9.50 5.06
N GLN A 146 -12.71 -8.21 5.35
CA GLN A 146 -13.58 -7.15 4.79
C GLN A 146 -13.46 -7.02 3.27
N PHE A 147 -12.36 -7.46 2.69
CA PHE A 147 -12.11 -7.41 1.25
C PHE A 147 -12.64 -8.62 0.51
N VAL A 148 -12.81 -9.75 1.19
CA VAL A 148 -13.26 -11.01 0.56
C VAL A 148 -14.64 -10.86 -0.07
N GLY A 149 -14.78 -11.36 -1.30
CA GLY A 149 -16.00 -11.25 -2.10
C GLY A 149 -16.19 -9.92 -2.82
N LYS A 150 -15.38 -8.89 -2.51
CA LYS A 150 -15.42 -7.60 -3.23
C LYS A 150 -14.80 -7.73 -4.61
N SER A 151 -15.15 -6.79 -5.49
CA SER A 151 -14.69 -6.70 -6.88
C SER A 151 -14.54 -5.22 -7.28
N LEU A 152 -14.16 -4.95 -8.52
CA LEU A 152 -14.11 -3.59 -9.09
C LEU A 152 -15.45 -2.83 -9.03
N LYS A 153 -16.57 -3.51 -8.78
CA LYS A 153 -17.89 -2.89 -8.61
C LYS A 153 -18.09 -2.29 -7.21
N ASN A 154 -17.24 -2.63 -6.26
CA ASN A 154 -17.30 -2.14 -4.88
C ASN A 154 -16.39 -0.92 -4.73
N PRO A 155 -16.73 0.04 -3.88
CA PRO A 155 -15.90 1.23 -3.68
C PRO A 155 -14.53 0.91 -3.08
N ILE A 156 -14.40 -0.12 -2.25
CA ILE A 156 -13.19 -0.52 -1.50
C ILE A 156 -12.52 0.73 -0.89
N ARG A 157 -13.26 1.44 -0.06
CA ARG A 157 -12.83 2.70 0.54
C ARG A 157 -13.04 2.70 2.05
N ILE A 158 -12.04 3.25 2.76
CA ILE A 158 -12.14 3.49 4.20
C ILE A 158 -13.36 4.35 4.50
N ASN A 159 -14.03 4.04 5.60
CA ASN A 159 -15.24 4.70 6.08
C ASN A 159 -16.45 4.63 5.12
N LYS A 160 -16.36 3.82 4.07
CA LYS A 160 -17.51 3.44 3.23
C LYS A 160 -17.85 1.98 3.45
N ASP A 161 -17.02 1.09 2.94
CA ASP A 161 -17.20 -0.35 2.98
C ASP A 161 -16.01 -1.10 3.58
N ILE A 162 -15.00 -0.35 4.02
CA ILE A 162 -13.85 -0.84 4.80
C ILE A 162 -13.76 -0.05 6.10
N ILE A 163 -13.76 -0.75 7.22
CA ILE A 163 -13.55 -0.18 8.55
C ILE A 163 -12.05 0.02 8.75
N ASN A 164 -11.66 1.24 9.09
CA ASN A 164 -10.27 1.57 9.32
C ASN A 164 -9.68 0.87 10.56
N VAL A 165 -8.36 0.71 10.57
CA VAL A 165 -7.60 0.21 11.71
C VAL A 165 -6.82 1.37 12.34
N THR A 166 -7.00 1.56 13.64
CA THR A 166 -6.29 2.61 14.38
C THR A 166 -4.78 2.37 14.30
N GLY A 167 -4.04 3.39 13.87
CA GLY A 167 -2.57 3.33 13.72
C GLY A 167 -2.06 2.84 12.36
N ALA A 168 -2.94 2.34 11.47
CA ALA A 168 -2.58 1.83 10.15
C ALA A 168 -3.24 2.61 9.00
N THR A 169 -3.65 3.85 9.23
CA THR A 169 -4.44 4.64 8.25
C THR A 169 -3.75 4.76 6.90
N MET A 170 -2.44 4.98 6.87
CA MET A 170 -1.70 5.10 5.61
C MET A 170 -1.63 3.77 4.86
N SER A 171 -1.34 2.66 5.55
CA SER A 171 -1.28 1.33 4.93
C SER A 171 -2.64 0.81 4.42
N VAL A 172 -3.74 1.42 4.83
CA VAL A 172 -5.10 1.04 4.43
C VAL A 172 -5.62 1.88 3.26
N GLN A 173 -5.02 3.05 3.00
CA GLN A 173 -5.45 3.96 1.94
C GLN A 173 -4.95 3.56 0.55
N TYR A 174 -3.96 2.70 0.48
CA TYR A 174 -3.36 2.17 -0.74
C TYR A 174 -3.78 0.72 -0.96
#